data_632883308483e0cbc432eb6b82027955
#
_entry.id   632883308483e0cbc432eb6b82027955
#
_cell.length_a   1.000
_cell.length_b   1.000
_cell.length_c   1.000
_cell.angle_alpha   90.00
_cell.angle_beta   90.00
_cell.angle_gamma   90.00
#
_symmetry.space_group_name_H-M   'P 1'
#
loop_
_entity.id
_entity.type
_entity.pdbx_description
1 polymer ?
#
loop_
_entity_poly.entity_id
_entity_poly.type
_entity_poly.pdbx_seq_one_letter_code
_entity_poly.pdbx_strand_id
1 'polypeptide(L)'
;DRVRSVLDVTDRSEALVAGFLIGDTTGLSPRDLDALRRSGLTHFVAVSGSNVALFLAAWWVITAFVGIGPKRRFLVGVLGLMIFVVVTRWEASVLRAAFMAAMVLGAAASGIVIDTWVAIGVAVAALLLLSGHLAADVGFQLSVAATVGILVGSGMFAGRRPGLLWATLGAATAAQLAVVPILLVHFGIVPLMSPVANLLSAPLVTGSTITGSFAVVTGWGPAVAVSSALAAAVLGVADIAERWPQLGVAGTSVAMGSALLVRTRRTRPYATVALALVLGVTVLVPRAPPDEPTVTFLDVGQGDAVLLRDPAGRVVLVDGGRDPLTLIEGLRRHHIGRVDLLVATHGDADHVGGFDGIVGDRSIGRLWVPDHADPGPELDRLVIAATAAGVPIDRVKPGFSYTMGGVVVEVVGPRRRYAERNDGSVVLWVRADTTVLLPGDIGSVAQRELPDLHPDILLVPHHGSSTSDLGWLAATVGAVAVISVGTNTYGHPAPEIQAVLAESGADVRVTKDVGDVSIGLGESRP
;
A
#
# COMPACT_ATOMS: atom_id res chain seq x y z
N ASP A 1 -15.45 0.00 -21.15
CA ASP A 1 -15.28 1.11 -22.14
C ASP A 1 -16.25 2.28 -21.94
N ARG A 2 -17.55 2.02 -21.62
CA ARG A 2 -18.53 3.10 -21.43
C ARG A 2 -18.19 4.04 -20.27
N VAL A 3 -17.70 3.53 -19.13
CA VAL A 3 -17.29 4.34 -17.98
C VAL A 3 -16.20 5.32 -18.39
N ARG A 4 -15.13 4.82 -19.04
CA ARG A 4 -13.99 5.63 -19.50
C ARG A 4 -14.32 6.56 -20.67
N SER A 5 -15.44 6.37 -21.34
CA SER A 5 -15.92 7.31 -22.39
C SER A 5 -16.73 8.48 -21.83
N VAL A 6 -17.18 8.39 -20.58
CA VAL A 6 -18.03 9.41 -19.92
C VAL A 6 -17.26 10.11 -18.81
N LEU A 7 -16.36 9.38 -18.12
CA LEU A 7 -15.54 9.92 -17.03
C LEU A 7 -14.11 10.16 -17.52
N ASP A 8 -13.57 11.31 -17.19
CA ASP A 8 -12.15 11.60 -17.40
C ASP A 8 -11.33 11.01 -16.23
N VAL A 9 -10.80 9.81 -16.45
CA VAL A 9 -10.00 9.12 -15.42
C VAL A 9 -8.65 9.79 -15.13
N THR A 10 -8.28 10.88 -15.82
CA THR A 10 -7.13 11.72 -15.47
C THR A 10 -7.50 12.76 -14.41
N ASP A 11 -8.80 13.08 -14.24
CA ASP A 11 -9.26 13.86 -13.11
C ASP A 11 -9.36 12.98 -11.85
N ARG A 12 -8.75 13.44 -10.75
CA ARG A 12 -8.68 12.75 -9.46
C ARG A 12 -10.05 12.30 -8.93
N SER A 13 -11.06 13.14 -9.09
CA SER A 13 -12.41 12.87 -8.56
C SER A 13 -13.18 11.91 -9.46
N GLU A 14 -13.06 12.05 -10.76
CA GLU A 14 -13.72 11.16 -11.73
C GLU A 14 -13.07 9.77 -11.75
N ALA A 15 -11.75 9.69 -11.54
CA ALA A 15 -11.04 8.44 -11.31
C ALA A 15 -11.59 7.70 -10.07
N LEU A 16 -11.89 8.45 -8.98
CA LEU A 16 -12.51 7.85 -7.79
C LEU A 16 -13.95 7.38 -8.07
N VAL A 17 -14.71 8.10 -8.89
CA VAL A 17 -16.04 7.64 -9.34
C VAL A 17 -15.91 6.32 -10.12
N ALA A 18 -14.94 6.19 -11.02
CA ALA A 18 -14.67 4.93 -11.73
C ALA A 18 -14.34 3.80 -10.76
N GLY A 19 -13.56 4.08 -9.71
CA GLY A 19 -13.30 3.17 -8.61
C GLY A 19 -14.59 2.69 -7.93
N PHE A 20 -15.49 3.60 -7.58
CA PHE A 20 -16.78 3.25 -6.95
C PHE A 20 -17.70 2.42 -7.86
N LEU A 21 -17.68 2.65 -9.17
CA LEU A 21 -18.56 1.99 -10.12
C LEU A 21 -18.08 0.60 -10.52
N ILE A 22 -16.81 0.46 -10.86
CA ILE A 22 -16.24 -0.74 -11.47
C ILE A 22 -14.93 -1.23 -10.84
N GLY A 23 -14.48 -0.62 -9.74
CA GLY A 23 -13.21 -0.97 -9.08
C GLY A 23 -11.97 -0.54 -9.87
N ASP A 24 -12.11 0.37 -10.83
CA ASP A 24 -10.97 0.86 -11.62
C ASP A 24 -10.21 1.93 -10.84
N THR A 25 -9.04 1.57 -10.34
CA THR A 25 -8.16 2.46 -9.57
C THR A 25 -6.99 3.01 -10.38
N THR A 26 -6.90 2.69 -11.67
CA THR A 26 -5.75 3.04 -12.51
C THR A 26 -5.55 4.55 -12.69
N GLY A 27 -6.61 5.35 -12.54
CA GLY A 27 -6.56 6.81 -12.59
C GLY A 27 -6.27 7.48 -11.23
N LEU A 28 -6.25 6.73 -10.12
CA LEU A 28 -5.94 7.28 -8.81
C LEU A 28 -4.43 7.34 -8.60
N SER A 29 -3.95 8.46 -8.05
CA SER A 29 -2.55 8.57 -7.69
C SER A 29 -2.19 7.61 -6.54
N PRO A 30 -0.93 7.18 -6.42
CA PRO A 30 -0.46 6.41 -5.27
C PRO A 30 -0.76 7.09 -3.93
N ARG A 31 -0.69 8.43 -3.90
CA ARG A 31 -1.06 9.23 -2.72
C ARG A 31 -2.53 9.06 -2.36
N ASP A 32 -3.44 9.10 -3.33
CA ASP A 32 -4.87 8.95 -3.08
C ASP A 32 -5.20 7.56 -2.53
N LEU A 33 -4.57 6.54 -3.12
CA LEU A 33 -4.70 5.16 -2.66
C LEU A 33 -4.20 5.00 -1.23
N ASP A 34 -3.07 5.64 -0.90
CA ASP A 34 -2.53 5.59 0.46
C ASP A 34 -3.40 6.38 1.45
N ALA A 35 -3.92 7.56 1.09
CA ALA A 35 -4.86 8.32 1.92
C ALA A 35 -6.15 7.52 2.20
N LEU A 36 -6.71 6.86 1.17
CA LEU A 36 -7.85 5.95 1.32
C LEU A 36 -7.53 4.74 2.21
N ARG A 37 -6.34 4.16 2.09
CA ARG A 37 -5.87 3.05 2.94
C ARG A 37 -5.76 3.48 4.40
N ARG A 38 -5.08 4.59 4.68
CA ARG A 38 -4.85 5.11 6.03
C ARG A 38 -6.08 5.66 6.71
N SER A 39 -7.07 6.12 5.94
CA SER A 39 -8.37 6.50 6.46
C SER A 39 -9.31 5.31 6.70
N GLY A 40 -8.96 4.12 6.19
CA GLY A 40 -9.79 2.91 6.22
C GLY A 40 -10.94 2.94 5.21
N LEU A 41 -10.81 3.75 4.14
CA LEU A 41 -11.83 3.92 3.09
C LEU A 41 -11.56 3.08 1.83
N THR A 42 -10.47 2.33 1.77
CA THR A 42 -10.08 1.51 0.60
C THR A 42 -11.19 0.57 0.13
N HIS A 43 -12.00 0.06 1.06
CA HIS A 43 -13.09 -0.87 0.73
C HIS A 43 -14.22 -0.21 -0.09
N PHE A 44 -14.29 1.12 -0.20
CA PHE A 44 -15.23 1.80 -1.09
C PHE A 44 -14.76 1.80 -2.54
N VAL A 45 -13.45 1.76 -2.76
CA VAL A 45 -12.84 1.74 -4.11
C VAL A 45 -12.81 0.32 -4.67
N ALA A 46 -12.61 -0.69 -3.80
CA ALA A 46 -12.90 -2.07 -4.16
C ALA A 46 -14.43 -2.25 -4.29
N VAL A 47 -14.87 -2.87 -5.38
CA VAL A 47 -16.30 -3.13 -5.52
C VAL A 47 -16.76 -3.97 -4.34
N SER A 48 -17.66 -3.43 -3.54
CA SER A 48 -18.02 -3.97 -2.24
C SER A 48 -19.45 -4.53 -2.20
N GLY A 49 -19.76 -5.25 -1.13
CA GLY A 49 -21.13 -5.70 -0.87
C GLY A 49 -22.17 -4.57 -0.84
N SER A 50 -21.77 -3.31 -0.56
CA SER A 50 -22.65 -2.15 -0.64
C SER A 50 -23.12 -1.87 -2.07
N ASN A 51 -22.30 -2.10 -3.08
CA ASN A 51 -22.66 -1.93 -4.48
C ASN A 51 -23.69 -3.00 -4.90
N VAL A 52 -23.53 -4.25 -4.41
CA VAL A 52 -24.54 -5.29 -4.58
C VAL A 52 -25.85 -4.91 -3.90
N ALA A 53 -25.81 -4.35 -2.69
CA ALA A 53 -27.01 -3.90 -1.98
C ALA A 53 -27.69 -2.73 -2.71
N LEU A 54 -26.95 -1.77 -3.24
CA LEU A 54 -27.49 -0.68 -4.06
C LEU A 54 -28.12 -1.20 -5.35
N PHE A 55 -27.46 -2.13 -6.03
CA PHE A 55 -28.00 -2.81 -7.21
C PHE A 55 -29.33 -3.48 -6.89
N LEU A 56 -29.39 -4.24 -5.79
CA LEU A 56 -30.62 -4.92 -5.36
C LEU A 56 -31.72 -3.94 -4.96
N ALA A 57 -31.39 -2.86 -4.27
CA ALA A 57 -32.36 -1.82 -3.91
C ALA A 57 -32.96 -1.17 -5.15
N ALA A 58 -32.12 -0.77 -6.12
CA ALA A 58 -32.56 -0.23 -7.40
C ALA A 58 -33.42 -1.27 -8.16
N TRP A 59 -32.95 -2.51 -8.23
CA TRP A 59 -33.67 -3.64 -8.83
C TRP A 59 -35.04 -3.86 -8.19
N TRP A 60 -35.10 -3.81 -6.85
CA TRP A 60 -36.37 -3.97 -6.11
C TRP A 60 -37.36 -2.86 -6.43
N VAL A 61 -36.91 -1.62 -6.47
CA VAL A 61 -37.73 -0.46 -6.81
C VAL A 61 -38.27 -0.56 -8.25
N ILE A 62 -37.39 -0.83 -9.22
CA ILE A 62 -37.76 -0.93 -10.64
C ILE A 62 -38.76 -2.08 -10.86
N THR A 63 -38.51 -3.25 -10.30
CA THR A 63 -39.38 -4.43 -10.46
C THR A 63 -40.70 -4.30 -9.71
N ALA A 64 -40.74 -3.53 -8.60
CA ALA A 64 -41.97 -3.19 -7.91
C ALA A 64 -42.85 -2.24 -8.77
N PHE A 65 -42.20 -1.23 -9.39
CA PHE A 65 -42.89 -0.26 -10.25
C PHE A 65 -43.50 -0.93 -11.51
N VAL A 66 -42.77 -1.92 -12.09
CA VAL A 66 -43.25 -2.67 -13.28
C VAL A 66 -44.23 -3.79 -12.94
N GLY A 67 -44.48 -4.06 -11.63
CA GLY A 67 -45.42 -5.10 -11.21
C GLY A 67 -44.95 -6.55 -11.46
N ILE A 68 -43.62 -6.79 -11.52
CA ILE A 68 -43.06 -8.13 -11.73
C ILE A 68 -43.31 -9.05 -10.53
N GLY A 69 -43.88 -10.21 -10.74
CA GLY A 69 -44.13 -11.20 -9.68
C GLY A 69 -42.84 -11.78 -9.08
N PRO A 70 -42.91 -12.33 -7.83
CA PRO A 70 -41.73 -12.70 -7.03
C PRO A 70 -40.82 -13.73 -7.72
N LYS A 71 -41.32 -14.75 -8.39
CA LYS A 71 -40.49 -15.74 -9.11
C LYS A 71 -39.71 -15.15 -10.29
N ARG A 72 -40.36 -14.29 -11.08
CA ARG A 72 -39.69 -13.60 -12.19
C ARG A 72 -38.69 -12.59 -11.65
N ARG A 73 -39.00 -11.88 -10.57
CA ARG A 73 -38.14 -10.95 -9.87
C ARG A 73 -36.85 -11.63 -9.38
N PHE A 74 -36.97 -12.86 -8.83
CA PHE A 74 -35.81 -13.69 -8.46
C PHE A 74 -34.94 -14.00 -9.68
N LEU A 75 -35.55 -14.57 -10.74
CA LEU A 75 -34.79 -15.03 -11.91
C LEU A 75 -33.99 -13.89 -12.56
N VAL A 76 -34.65 -12.74 -12.82
CA VAL A 76 -34.00 -11.59 -13.45
C VAL A 76 -33.03 -10.92 -12.48
N GLY A 77 -33.29 -10.93 -11.17
CA GLY A 77 -32.37 -10.43 -10.14
C GLY A 77 -31.07 -11.25 -10.07
N VAL A 78 -31.17 -12.58 -10.12
CA VAL A 78 -29.99 -13.46 -10.15
C VAL A 78 -29.21 -13.27 -11.45
N LEU A 79 -29.89 -13.13 -12.59
CA LEU A 79 -29.22 -12.83 -13.87
C LEU A 79 -28.45 -11.51 -13.80
N GLY A 80 -29.08 -10.46 -13.25
CA GLY A 80 -28.44 -9.16 -13.05
C GLY A 80 -27.25 -9.26 -12.11
N LEU A 81 -27.34 -10.02 -11.03
CA LEU A 81 -26.22 -10.28 -10.13
C LEU A 81 -25.08 -11.03 -10.83
N MET A 82 -25.36 -12.00 -11.69
CA MET A 82 -24.34 -12.70 -12.47
C MET A 82 -23.61 -11.75 -13.42
N ILE A 83 -24.37 -10.90 -14.13
CA ILE A 83 -23.77 -9.85 -14.99
C ILE A 83 -22.89 -8.92 -14.15
N PHE A 84 -23.38 -8.49 -12.99
CA PHE A 84 -22.63 -7.61 -12.09
C PHE A 84 -21.31 -8.25 -11.63
N VAL A 85 -21.31 -9.53 -11.23
CA VAL A 85 -20.11 -10.29 -10.84
C VAL A 85 -19.11 -10.37 -12.00
N VAL A 86 -19.55 -10.60 -13.23
CA VAL A 86 -18.68 -10.65 -14.41
C VAL A 86 -18.06 -9.27 -14.68
N VAL A 87 -18.86 -8.21 -14.60
CA VAL A 87 -18.39 -6.82 -14.81
C VAL A 87 -17.35 -6.41 -13.77
N THR A 88 -17.52 -6.87 -12.54
CA THR A 88 -16.59 -6.60 -11.41
C THR A 88 -15.42 -7.60 -11.33
N ARG A 89 -15.16 -8.37 -12.39
CA ARG A 89 -14.01 -9.27 -12.52
C ARG A 89 -13.88 -10.33 -11.42
N TRP A 90 -15.02 -10.85 -10.94
CA TRP A 90 -15.05 -11.93 -9.94
C TRP A 90 -14.43 -11.55 -8.57
N GLU A 91 -14.46 -10.29 -8.18
CA GLU A 91 -13.99 -9.83 -6.88
C GLU A 91 -14.59 -10.69 -5.74
N ALA A 92 -13.74 -11.19 -4.83
CA ALA A 92 -14.14 -12.13 -3.77
C ALA A 92 -15.22 -11.55 -2.84
N SER A 93 -15.17 -10.24 -2.56
CA SER A 93 -16.16 -9.53 -1.76
C SER A 93 -17.53 -9.45 -2.46
N VAL A 94 -17.52 -9.26 -3.78
CA VAL A 94 -18.72 -9.22 -4.62
C VAL A 94 -19.34 -10.59 -4.75
N LEU A 95 -18.53 -11.64 -4.97
CA LEU A 95 -18.99 -13.02 -5.02
C LEU A 95 -19.76 -13.41 -3.76
N ARG A 96 -19.20 -13.12 -2.58
CA ARG A 96 -19.87 -13.39 -1.31
C ARG A 96 -21.19 -12.63 -1.20
N ALA A 97 -21.18 -11.34 -1.49
CA ALA A 97 -22.39 -10.50 -1.40
C ALA A 97 -23.45 -10.93 -2.43
N ALA A 98 -23.05 -11.27 -3.65
CA ALA A 98 -23.96 -11.76 -4.69
C ALA A 98 -24.57 -13.11 -4.32
N PHE A 99 -23.77 -14.03 -3.74
CA PHE A 99 -24.26 -15.32 -3.28
C PHE A 99 -25.30 -15.17 -2.16
N MET A 100 -25.00 -14.35 -1.14
CA MET A 100 -25.94 -14.03 -0.07
C MET A 100 -27.22 -13.37 -0.62
N ALA A 101 -27.08 -12.44 -1.55
CA ALA A 101 -28.18 -11.75 -2.20
C ALA A 101 -29.08 -12.73 -2.99
N ALA A 102 -28.47 -13.67 -3.74
CA ALA A 102 -29.22 -14.70 -4.46
C ALA A 102 -29.99 -15.61 -3.50
N MET A 103 -29.40 -15.96 -2.35
CA MET A 103 -30.11 -16.72 -1.30
C MET A 103 -31.30 -15.95 -0.75
N VAL A 104 -31.13 -14.66 -0.41
CA VAL A 104 -32.23 -13.82 0.11
C VAL A 104 -33.33 -13.66 -0.93
N LEU A 105 -32.99 -13.45 -2.20
CA LEU A 105 -33.96 -13.36 -3.30
C LEU A 105 -34.71 -14.70 -3.48
N GLY A 106 -33.98 -15.82 -3.41
CA GLY A 106 -34.58 -17.17 -3.52
C GLY A 106 -35.54 -17.50 -2.38
N ALA A 107 -35.13 -17.13 -1.16
CA ALA A 107 -35.99 -17.27 0.02
C ALA A 107 -37.26 -16.42 -0.09
N ALA A 108 -37.11 -15.16 -0.47
CA ALA A 108 -38.25 -14.26 -0.69
C ALA A 108 -39.19 -14.78 -1.78
N ALA A 109 -38.65 -15.35 -2.87
CA ALA A 109 -39.46 -15.98 -3.93
C ALA A 109 -40.18 -17.24 -3.48
N SER A 110 -39.65 -17.94 -2.47
CA SER A 110 -40.19 -19.18 -1.89
C SER A 110 -41.01 -18.94 -0.63
N GLY A 111 -41.12 -17.67 -0.16
CA GLY A 111 -41.81 -17.34 1.10
C GLY A 111 -41.10 -17.81 2.37
N ILE A 112 -39.79 -18.09 2.29
CA ILE A 112 -38.96 -18.55 3.41
C ILE A 112 -38.22 -17.38 4.02
N VAL A 113 -38.17 -17.28 5.36
CA VAL A 113 -37.31 -16.33 6.08
C VAL A 113 -35.98 -17.01 6.39
N ILE A 114 -34.88 -16.46 5.88
CA ILE A 114 -33.53 -16.96 6.19
C ILE A 114 -32.92 -16.11 7.30
N ASP A 115 -32.40 -16.81 8.31
CA ASP A 115 -31.56 -16.17 9.33
C ASP A 115 -30.24 -15.69 8.71
N THR A 116 -29.81 -14.47 9.08
CA THR A 116 -28.62 -13.83 8.49
C THR A 116 -27.32 -14.58 8.80
N TRP A 117 -27.23 -15.22 9.99
CA TRP A 117 -26.06 -16.03 10.34
C TRP A 117 -25.95 -17.28 9.47
N VAL A 118 -27.11 -17.92 9.21
CA VAL A 118 -27.19 -19.06 8.29
C VAL A 118 -26.79 -18.64 6.88
N ALA A 119 -27.30 -17.48 6.42
CA ALA A 119 -26.97 -16.98 5.09
C ALA A 119 -25.45 -16.73 4.91
N ILE A 120 -24.80 -16.11 5.90
CA ILE A 120 -23.34 -15.91 5.89
C ILE A 120 -22.61 -17.25 5.94
N GLY A 121 -22.96 -18.13 6.87
CA GLY A 121 -22.29 -19.41 7.03
C GLY A 121 -22.35 -20.26 5.76
N VAL A 122 -23.53 -20.34 5.13
CA VAL A 122 -23.69 -21.07 3.85
C VAL A 122 -22.92 -20.40 2.72
N ALA A 123 -22.95 -19.05 2.62
CA ALA A 123 -22.21 -18.34 1.59
C ALA A 123 -20.69 -18.55 1.71
N VAL A 124 -20.15 -18.44 2.92
CA VAL A 124 -18.71 -18.65 3.18
C VAL A 124 -18.34 -20.12 2.88
N ALA A 125 -19.12 -21.09 3.38
CA ALA A 125 -18.85 -22.50 3.15
C ALA A 125 -18.90 -22.86 1.65
N ALA A 126 -19.92 -22.38 0.92
CA ALA A 126 -20.06 -22.63 -0.51
C ALA A 126 -18.87 -22.04 -1.31
N LEU A 127 -18.46 -20.80 -1.01
CA LEU A 127 -17.35 -20.15 -1.70
C LEU A 127 -16.01 -20.85 -1.42
N LEU A 128 -15.76 -21.27 -0.19
CA LEU A 128 -14.54 -22.02 0.17
C LEU A 128 -14.52 -23.42 -0.47
N LEU A 129 -15.67 -24.08 -0.62
CA LEU A 129 -15.78 -25.35 -1.33
C LEU A 129 -15.55 -25.19 -2.84
N LEU A 130 -15.97 -24.07 -3.42
CA LEU A 130 -15.74 -23.75 -4.84
C LEU A 130 -14.30 -23.35 -5.12
N SER A 131 -13.66 -22.63 -4.19
CA SER A 131 -12.27 -22.18 -4.32
C SER A 131 -11.60 -22.03 -2.95
N GLY A 132 -10.77 -23.03 -2.58
CA GLY A 132 -10.01 -23.01 -1.33
C GLY A 132 -9.04 -21.85 -1.21
N HIS A 133 -8.60 -21.26 -2.35
CA HIS A 133 -7.69 -20.09 -2.36
C HIS A 133 -8.30 -18.84 -1.72
N LEU A 134 -9.64 -18.74 -1.68
CA LEU A 134 -10.33 -17.63 -1.01
C LEU A 134 -10.03 -17.57 0.50
N ALA A 135 -9.66 -18.69 1.12
CA ALA A 135 -9.27 -18.68 2.53
C ALA A 135 -8.05 -17.81 2.81
N ALA A 136 -7.11 -17.71 1.85
CA ALA A 136 -5.92 -16.89 1.95
C ALA A 136 -6.12 -15.46 1.39
N ASP A 137 -7.23 -15.18 0.73
CA ASP A 137 -7.53 -13.86 0.18
C ASP A 137 -7.87 -12.86 1.30
N VAL A 138 -7.06 -11.80 1.42
CA VAL A 138 -7.19 -10.79 2.48
C VAL A 138 -8.52 -10.02 2.35
N GLY A 139 -8.95 -9.72 1.13
CA GLY A 139 -10.22 -9.04 0.88
C GLY A 139 -11.42 -9.87 1.33
N PHE A 140 -11.38 -11.19 1.08
CA PHE A 140 -12.40 -12.12 1.56
C PHE A 140 -12.41 -12.20 3.09
N GLN A 141 -11.26 -12.35 3.73
CA GLN A 141 -11.13 -12.40 5.20
C GLN A 141 -11.68 -11.12 5.85
N LEU A 142 -11.27 -9.93 5.35
CA LEU A 142 -11.75 -8.62 5.83
C LEU A 142 -13.27 -8.50 5.67
N SER A 143 -13.81 -8.92 4.52
CA SER A 143 -15.22 -8.81 4.22
C SER A 143 -16.08 -9.71 5.13
N VAL A 144 -15.63 -10.93 5.41
CA VAL A 144 -16.31 -11.85 6.34
C VAL A 144 -16.24 -11.30 7.77
N ALA A 145 -15.06 -10.93 8.23
CA ALA A 145 -14.84 -10.39 9.58
C ALA A 145 -15.68 -9.11 9.82
N ALA A 146 -15.67 -8.17 8.88
CA ALA A 146 -16.47 -6.94 8.98
C ALA A 146 -17.98 -7.25 9.08
N THR A 147 -18.47 -8.18 8.27
CA THR A 147 -19.89 -8.57 8.28
C THR A 147 -20.28 -9.21 9.61
N VAL A 148 -19.46 -10.12 10.13
CA VAL A 148 -19.64 -10.72 11.47
C VAL A 148 -19.61 -9.64 12.55
N GLY A 149 -18.67 -8.70 12.46
CA GLY A 149 -18.57 -7.57 13.38
C GLY A 149 -19.84 -6.71 13.41
N ILE A 150 -20.38 -6.38 12.24
CA ILE A 150 -21.63 -5.60 12.13
C ILE A 150 -22.81 -6.37 12.77
N LEU A 151 -22.92 -7.67 12.53
CA LEU A 151 -24.02 -8.48 13.08
C LEU A 151 -23.92 -8.57 14.61
N VAL A 152 -22.73 -8.81 15.14
CA VAL A 152 -22.51 -8.81 16.60
C VAL A 152 -22.82 -7.44 17.18
N GLY A 153 -22.31 -6.38 16.56
CA GLY A 153 -22.53 -4.99 16.99
C GLY A 153 -24.01 -4.59 16.95
N SER A 154 -24.73 -4.96 15.90
CA SER A 154 -26.18 -4.70 15.82
C SER A 154 -26.96 -5.44 16.91
N GLY A 155 -26.56 -6.67 17.22
CA GLY A 155 -27.14 -7.46 18.32
C GLY A 155 -26.94 -6.81 19.70
N MET A 156 -25.86 -6.09 19.94
CA MET A 156 -25.62 -5.37 21.19
C MET A 156 -26.62 -4.23 21.44
N PHE A 157 -27.24 -3.71 20.41
CA PHE A 157 -28.27 -2.66 20.46
C PHE A 157 -29.69 -3.24 20.36
N ALA A 158 -29.85 -4.58 20.30
CA ALA A 158 -31.17 -5.21 20.28
C ALA A 158 -31.97 -4.81 21.53
N GLY A 159 -33.20 -4.35 21.32
CA GLY A 159 -34.06 -3.84 22.40
C GLY A 159 -33.80 -2.39 22.83
N ARG A 160 -32.79 -1.74 22.30
CA ARG A 160 -32.53 -0.30 22.44
C ARG A 160 -32.89 0.41 21.13
N ARG A 161 -33.34 1.67 21.20
CA ARG A 161 -33.55 2.52 20.02
C ARG A 161 -32.49 3.63 20.00
N PRO A 162 -31.21 3.34 19.71
CA PRO A 162 -30.24 4.38 19.50
C PRO A 162 -30.67 5.20 18.28
N GLY A 163 -30.43 6.50 18.29
CA GLY A 163 -30.60 7.31 17.08
C GLY A 163 -29.75 6.74 15.94
N LEU A 164 -30.15 6.96 14.69
CA LEU A 164 -29.51 6.43 13.50
C LEU A 164 -27.98 6.63 13.51
N LEU A 165 -27.51 7.81 13.92
CA LEU A 165 -26.09 8.15 14.03
C LEU A 165 -25.32 7.18 14.96
N TRP A 166 -25.85 6.92 16.15
CA TRP A 166 -25.22 6.03 17.14
C TRP A 166 -25.25 4.56 16.71
N ALA A 167 -26.31 4.14 16.05
CA ALA A 167 -26.40 2.79 15.48
C ALA A 167 -25.37 2.58 14.37
N THR A 168 -25.22 3.55 13.48
CA THR A 168 -24.25 3.49 12.36
C THR A 168 -22.81 3.52 12.88
N LEU A 169 -22.50 4.42 13.82
CA LEU A 169 -21.17 4.50 14.43
C LEU A 169 -20.82 3.23 15.22
N GLY A 170 -21.78 2.67 15.94
CA GLY A 170 -21.63 1.41 16.65
C GLY A 170 -21.36 0.23 15.70
N ALA A 171 -22.07 0.15 14.59
CA ALA A 171 -21.84 -0.88 13.57
C ALA A 171 -20.46 -0.72 12.91
N ALA A 172 -20.07 0.51 12.54
CA ALA A 172 -18.75 0.79 11.97
C ALA A 172 -17.62 0.44 12.95
N THR A 173 -17.78 0.78 14.23
CA THR A 173 -16.81 0.45 15.27
C THR A 173 -16.70 -1.06 15.50
N ALA A 174 -17.82 -1.77 15.49
CA ALA A 174 -17.83 -3.23 15.65
C ALA A 174 -17.20 -3.93 14.44
N ALA A 175 -17.44 -3.45 13.22
CA ALA A 175 -16.76 -3.92 12.02
C ALA A 175 -15.25 -3.69 12.13
N GLN A 176 -14.83 -2.47 12.52
CA GLN A 176 -13.42 -2.13 12.69
C GLN A 176 -12.73 -3.06 13.70
N LEU A 177 -13.34 -3.30 14.86
CA LEU A 177 -12.78 -4.21 15.87
C LEU A 177 -12.63 -5.65 15.37
N ALA A 178 -13.57 -6.12 14.57
CA ALA A 178 -13.53 -7.47 14.00
C ALA A 178 -12.42 -7.64 12.96
N VAL A 179 -12.08 -6.59 12.21
CA VAL A 179 -11.01 -6.64 11.19
C VAL A 179 -9.62 -6.33 11.74
N VAL A 180 -9.50 -5.78 12.96
CA VAL A 180 -8.21 -5.41 13.58
C VAL A 180 -7.15 -6.50 13.51
N PRO A 181 -7.41 -7.79 13.87
CA PRO A 181 -6.39 -8.82 13.80
C PRO A 181 -5.84 -9.01 12.38
N ILE A 182 -6.72 -8.97 11.36
CA ILE A 182 -6.35 -9.13 9.96
C ILE A 182 -5.54 -7.93 9.48
N LEU A 183 -5.95 -6.71 9.85
CA LEU A 183 -5.23 -5.49 9.52
C LEU A 183 -3.81 -5.50 10.11
N LEU A 184 -3.65 -5.94 11.35
CA LEU A 184 -2.33 -6.01 11.99
C LEU A 184 -1.41 -7.05 11.35
N VAL A 185 -1.95 -8.22 10.98
CA VAL A 185 -1.16 -9.29 10.35
C VAL A 185 -0.71 -8.91 8.94
N HIS A 186 -1.61 -8.31 8.13
CA HIS A 186 -1.32 -8.05 6.72
C HIS A 186 -0.79 -6.64 6.44
N PHE A 187 -1.15 -5.66 7.26
CA PHE A 187 -0.82 -4.24 7.01
C PHE A 187 -0.05 -3.57 8.14
N GLY A 188 0.08 -4.21 9.30
CA GLY A 188 0.82 -3.69 10.45
C GLY A 188 0.19 -2.47 11.15
N ILE A 189 -0.88 -1.90 10.61
CA ILE A 189 -1.51 -0.65 11.09
C ILE A 189 -3.03 -0.76 11.20
N VAL A 190 -3.59 0.00 12.14
CA VAL A 190 -5.04 0.15 12.33
C VAL A 190 -5.41 1.63 12.28
N PRO A 191 -6.23 2.06 11.28
CA PRO A 191 -6.69 3.45 11.18
C PRO A 191 -7.70 3.79 12.29
N LEU A 192 -7.33 4.68 13.22
CA LEU A 192 -8.21 5.06 14.33
C LEU A 192 -9.47 5.83 13.90
N MET A 193 -9.32 6.65 12.86
CA MET A 193 -10.43 7.48 12.36
C MET A 193 -11.36 6.75 11.41
N SER A 194 -11.08 5.49 11.06
CA SER A 194 -11.88 4.71 10.12
C SER A 194 -13.39 4.70 10.45
N PRO A 195 -13.87 4.48 11.69
CA PRO A 195 -15.31 4.52 11.97
C PRO A 195 -15.96 5.87 11.66
N VAL A 196 -15.26 6.97 11.96
CA VAL A 196 -15.76 8.34 11.69
C VAL A 196 -15.68 8.65 10.19
N ALA A 197 -14.54 8.32 9.56
CA ALA A 197 -14.36 8.50 8.12
C ALA A 197 -15.43 7.73 7.32
N ASN A 198 -15.72 6.49 7.73
CA ASN A 198 -16.78 5.67 7.12
C ASN A 198 -18.18 6.30 7.30
N LEU A 199 -18.49 6.81 8.50
CA LEU A 199 -19.77 7.46 8.76
C LEU A 199 -19.99 8.68 7.87
N LEU A 200 -18.94 9.49 7.65
CA LEU A 200 -18.99 10.68 6.80
C LEU A 200 -19.01 10.33 5.31
N SER A 201 -18.20 9.35 4.90
CA SER A 201 -18.03 9.00 3.49
C SER A 201 -19.15 8.13 2.93
N ALA A 202 -19.78 7.27 3.72
CA ALA A 202 -20.82 6.35 3.22
C ALA A 202 -21.97 7.04 2.45
N PRO A 203 -22.60 8.14 2.94
CA PRO A 203 -23.63 8.83 2.17
C PRO A 203 -23.08 9.51 0.91
N LEU A 204 -21.84 10.01 0.95
CA LEU A 204 -21.17 10.65 -0.19
C LEU A 204 -20.87 9.62 -1.30
N VAL A 205 -20.30 8.47 -0.93
CA VAL A 205 -20.05 7.34 -1.83
C VAL A 205 -21.35 6.84 -2.46
N THR A 206 -22.40 6.67 -1.64
CA THR A 206 -23.70 6.22 -2.14
C THR A 206 -24.28 7.23 -3.16
N GLY A 207 -24.24 8.51 -2.85
CA GLY A 207 -24.69 9.58 -3.76
C GLY A 207 -23.87 9.62 -5.04
N SER A 208 -22.52 9.55 -4.92
CA SER A 208 -21.60 9.53 -6.05
C SER A 208 -21.81 8.29 -6.94
N THR A 209 -22.02 7.12 -6.36
CA THR A 209 -22.29 5.88 -7.11
C THR A 209 -23.61 5.96 -7.87
N ILE A 210 -24.68 6.50 -7.26
CA ILE A 210 -25.99 6.64 -7.93
C ILE A 210 -25.91 7.64 -9.06
N THR A 211 -25.37 8.84 -8.81
CA THR A 211 -25.27 9.90 -9.82
C THR A 211 -24.28 9.54 -10.92
N GLY A 212 -23.16 8.89 -10.59
CA GLY A 212 -22.18 8.39 -11.54
C GLY A 212 -22.74 7.27 -12.42
N SER A 213 -23.50 6.31 -11.85
CA SER A 213 -24.21 5.29 -12.62
C SER A 213 -25.20 5.90 -13.61
N PHE A 214 -25.96 6.92 -13.17
CA PHE A 214 -26.90 7.64 -14.03
C PHE A 214 -26.15 8.39 -15.15
N ALA A 215 -25.03 9.06 -14.82
CA ALA A 215 -24.19 9.75 -15.79
C ALA A 215 -23.64 8.80 -16.86
N VAL A 216 -23.13 7.63 -16.45
CA VAL A 216 -22.59 6.62 -17.39
C VAL A 216 -23.67 6.08 -18.33
N VAL A 217 -24.90 5.86 -17.83
CA VAL A 217 -26.00 5.38 -18.65
C VAL A 217 -26.48 6.44 -19.65
N THR A 218 -26.67 7.69 -19.17
CA THR A 218 -27.30 8.75 -19.96
C THR A 218 -26.32 9.64 -20.72
N GLY A 219 -25.05 9.72 -20.31
CA GLY A 219 -24.08 10.70 -20.81
C GLY A 219 -24.32 12.13 -20.32
N TRP A 220 -25.15 12.33 -19.26
CA TRP A 220 -25.55 13.67 -18.80
C TRP A 220 -24.47 14.33 -17.95
N GLY A 221 -23.81 15.37 -18.50
CA GLY A 221 -22.69 16.07 -17.87
C GLY A 221 -22.94 16.61 -16.46
N PRO A 222 -24.11 17.22 -16.14
CA PRO A 222 -24.40 17.65 -14.77
C PRO A 222 -24.38 16.52 -13.73
N ALA A 223 -24.75 15.31 -14.13
CA ALA A 223 -24.64 14.15 -13.21
C ALA A 223 -23.19 13.73 -12.98
N VAL A 224 -22.30 13.87 -13.99
CA VAL A 224 -20.86 13.71 -13.82
C VAL A 224 -20.35 14.71 -12.78
N ALA A 225 -20.67 16.00 -12.95
CA ALA A 225 -20.23 17.05 -12.03
C ALA A 225 -20.68 16.82 -10.57
N VAL A 226 -21.93 16.37 -10.36
CA VAL A 226 -22.41 16.01 -9.00
C VAL A 226 -21.67 14.82 -8.44
N SER A 227 -21.48 13.77 -9.25
CA SER A 227 -20.76 12.56 -8.83
C SER A 227 -19.31 12.89 -8.43
N SER A 228 -18.62 13.68 -9.26
CA SER A 228 -17.24 14.11 -9.03
C SER A 228 -17.10 14.99 -7.79
N ALA A 229 -18.04 15.92 -7.56
CA ALA A 229 -18.05 16.75 -6.36
C ALA A 229 -18.21 15.93 -5.07
N LEU A 230 -19.06 14.89 -5.09
CA LEU A 230 -19.23 13.98 -3.97
C LEU A 230 -17.96 13.12 -3.76
N ALA A 231 -17.34 12.63 -4.84
CA ALA A 231 -16.08 11.90 -4.78
C ALA A 231 -14.94 12.78 -4.25
N ALA A 232 -14.85 14.05 -4.68
CA ALA A 232 -13.90 15.01 -4.14
C ALA A 232 -14.07 15.22 -2.63
N ALA A 233 -15.31 15.25 -2.14
CA ALA A 233 -15.57 15.32 -0.71
C ALA A 233 -15.10 14.07 0.04
N VAL A 234 -15.20 12.87 -0.56
CA VAL A 234 -14.65 11.63 0.02
C VAL A 234 -13.12 11.70 0.11
N LEU A 235 -12.44 12.20 -0.95
CA LEU A 235 -10.99 12.43 -0.92
C LEU A 235 -10.60 13.43 0.18
N GLY A 236 -11.38 14.50 0.35
CA GLY A 236 -11.17 15.45 1.44
C GLY A 236 -11.29 14.82 2.83
N VAL A 237 -12.26 13.90 3.03
CA VAL A 237 -12.37 13.12 4.27
C VAL A 237 -11.15 12.21 4.45
N ALA A 238 -10.68 11.55 3.38
CA ALA A 238 -9.50 10.71 3.42
C ALA A 238 -8.24 11.51 3.77
N ASP A 239 -8.02 12.66 3.12
CA ASP A 239 -6.88 13.56 3.35
C ASP A 239 -6.83 14.12 4.79
N ILE A 240 -7.99 14.31 5.43
CA ILE A 240 -8.08 14.71 6.84
C ILE A 240 -7.82 13.51 7.75
N ALA A 241 -8.46 12.37 7.48
CA ALA A 241 -8.40 11.19 8.33
C ALA A 241 -7.02 10.52 8.33
N GLU A 242 -6.26 10.57 7.21
CA GLU A 242 -4.91 10.03 7.13
C GLU A 242 -3.91 10.69 8.07
N ARG A 243 -4.15 11.96 8.43
CA ARG A 243 -3.29 12.75 9.34
C ARG A 243 -3.39 12.30 10.79
N TRP A 244 -4.42 11.53 11.12
CA TRP A 244 -4.62 11.02 12.47
C TRP A 244 -3.71 9.81 12.75
N PRO A 245 -3.36 9.58 14.03
CA PRO A 245 -2.48 8.50 14.40
C PRO A 245 -2.99 7.14 13.92
N GLN A 246 -2.07 6.33 13.45
CA GLN A 246 -2.27 4.92 13.17
C GLN A 246 -1.74 4.12 14.35
N LEU A 247 -2.45 3.09 14.77
CA LEU A 247 -1.96 2.18 15.82
C LEU A 247 -1.27 0.98 15.18
N GLY A 248 -0.01 0.76 15.54
CA GLY A 248 0.69 -0.49 15.32
C GLY A 248 0.29 -1.56 16.35
N VAL A 249 0.95 -2.72 16.31
CA VAL A 249 0.64 -3.88 17.19
C VAL A 249 0.64 -3.50 18.66
N ALA A 250 1.69 -2.84 19.15
CA ALA A 250 1.80 -2.45 20.55
C ALA A 250 0.69 -1.47 20.98
N GLY A 251 0.48 -0.41 20.19
CA GLY A 251 -0.57 0.59 20.46
C GLY A 251 -1.97 -0.02 20.45
N THR A 252 -2.25 -0.91 19.48
CA THR A 252 -3.54 -1.60 19.38
C THR A 252 -3.77 -2.53 20.58
N SER A 253 -2.75 -3.28 20.99
CA SER A 253 -2.84 -4.19 22.15
C SER A 253 -3.15 -3.43 23.44
N VAL A 254 -2.51 -2.28 23.64
CA VAL A 254 -2.78 -1.41 24.81
C VAL A 254 -4.18 -0.80 24.71
N ALA A 255 -4.62 -0.34 23.53
CA ALA A 255 -5.95 0.21 23.34
C ALA A 255 -7.05 -0.84 23.61
N MET A 256 -6.89 -2.06 23.10
CA MET A 256 -7.82 -3.18 23.37
C MET A 256 -7.83 -3.58 24.84
N GLY A 257 -6.66 -3.72 25.46
CA GLY A 257 -6.54 -3.99 26.89
C GLY A 257 -7.22 -2.92 27.75
N SER A 258 -7.01 -1.64 27.40
CA SER A 258 -7.66 -0.50 28.06
C SER A 258 -9.19 -0.54 27.89
N ALA A 259 -9.68 -0.87 26.69
CA ALA A 259 -11.12 -0.98 26.44
C ALA A 259 -11.78 -2.10 27.25
N LEU A 260 -11.09 -3.24 27.44
CA LEU A 260 -11.56 -4.32 28.34
C LEU A 260 -11.63 -3.86 29.79
N LEU A 261 -10.65 -3.09 30.25
CA LEU A 261 -10.59 -2.56 31.62
C LEU A 261 -11.66 -1.47 31.89
N VAL A 262 -12.09 -0.73 30.87
CA VAL A 262 -13.19 0.28 30.97
C VAL A 262 -14.53 -0.37 31.34
N ARG A 263 -14.68 -1.68 31.16
CA ARG A 263 -15.93 -2.40 31.46
C ARG A 263 -16.34 -2.33 32.93
N THR A 264 -15.39 -2.13 33.84
CA THR A 264 -15.68 -2.00 35.28
C THR A 264 -15.54 -0.55 35.73
N ARG A 265 -16.45 -0.07 36.61
CA ARG A 265 -16.38 1.29 37.19
C ARG A 265 -15.07 1.58 37.91
N ARG A 266 -14.44 0.54 38.49
CA ARG A 266 -13.22 0.65 39.32
C ARG A 266 -11.97 0.88 38.48
N THR A 267 -11.90 0.33 37.23
CA THR A 267 -10.73 0.40 36.37
C THR A 267 -10.83 1.49 35.31
N ARG A 268 -12.02 2.09 35.09
CA ARG A 268 -12.25 3.16 34.09
C ARG A 268 -11.20 4.28 34.09
N PRO A 269 -10.86 4.92 35.26
CA PRO A 269 -9.92 6.03 35.23
C PRO A 269 -8.52 5.60 34.76
N TYR A 270 -8.06 4.42 35.13
CA TYR A 270 -6.75 3.91 34.72
C TYR A 270 -6.73 3.56 33.23
N ALA A 271 -7.81 2.97 32.74
CA ALA A 271 -7.94 2.61 31.31
C ALA A 271 -8.02 3.86 30.41
N THR A 272 -8.74 4.91 30.85
CA THR A 272 -8.78 6.18 30.08
C THR A 272 -7.44 6.89 30.09
N VAL A 273 -6.71 6.88 31.22
CA VAL A 273 -5.35 7.44 31.30
C VAL A 273 -4.39 6.65 30.40
N ALA A 274 -4.43 5.31 30.44
CA ALA A 274 -3.58 4.48 29.60
C ALA A 274 -3.83 4.72 28.11
N LEU A 275 -5.10 4.83 27.71
CA LEU A 275 -5.47 5.13 26.32
C LEU A 275 -5.01 6.54 25.91
N ALA A 276 -5.19 7.54 26.78
CA ALA A 276 -4.75 8.91 26.53
C ALA A 276 -3.21 9.00 26.43
N LEU A 277 -2.47 8.25 27.25
CA LEU A 277 -1.02 8.16 27.19
C LEU A 277 -0.56 7.52 25.87
N VAL A 278 -1.18 6.42 25.45
CA VAL A 278 -0.83 5.78 24.15
C VAL A 278 -1.08 6.74 22.99
N LEU A 279 -2.25 7.38 22.96
CA LEU A 279 -2.56 8.38 21.93
C LEU A 279 -1.62 9.58 22.02
N GLY A 280 -1.31 10.05 23.23
CA GLY A 280 -0.36 11.15 23.46
C GLY A 280 1.04 10.80 22.96
N VAL A 281 1.55 9.62 23.29
CA VAL A 281 2.88 9.16 22.83
C VAL A 281 2.92 9.03 21.30
N THR A 282 1.87 8.48 20.66
CA THR A 282 1.84 8.34 19.20
C THR A 282 1.77 9.67 18.45
N VAL A 283 1.20 10.71 19.09
CA VAL A 283 1.00 12.05 18.48
C VAL A 283 2.12 13.02 18.84
N LEU A 284 2.59 12.99 20.10
CA LEU A 284 3.39 14.07 20.67
C LEU A 284 4.89 13.78 20.76
N VAL A 285 5.31 12.52 20.55
CA VAL A 285 6.74 12.19 20.57
C VAL A 285 7.30 12.32 19.16
N PRO A 286 7.96 13.44 18.81
CA PRO A 286 8.76 13.52 17.60
C PRO A 286 9.88 12.50 17.72
N ARG A 287 10.03 11.62 16.74
CA ARG A 287 11.22 10.78 16.70
C ARG A 287 12.36 11.62 16.15
N ALA A 288 13.35 11.85 17.02
CA ALA A 288 14.56 12.54 16.63
C ALA A 288 15.28 11.82 15.46
N PRO A 289 16.00 12.56 14.62
CA PRO A 289 16.97 11.93 13.71
C PRO A 289 17.89 10.99 14.52
N PRO A 290 18.49 10.00 13.86
CA PRO A 290 19.49 9.15 14.51
C PRO A 290 20.66 10.00 15.03
N ASP A 291 21.27 9.60 16.12
CA ASP A 291 22.42 10.32 16.72
C ASP A 291 23.69 10.21 15.87
N GLU A 292 23.75 9.22 14.98
CA GLU A 292 24.84 8.97 14.03
C GLU A 292 24.30 8.77 12.62
N PRO A 293 25.14 8.93 11.58
CA PRO A 293 24.73 8.60 10.23
C PRO A 293 24.29 7.14 10.11
N THR A 294 23.25 6.87 9.34
CA THR A 294 22.71 5.52 9.15
C THR A 294 22.50 5.21 7.68
N VAL A 295 22.69 3.93 7.33
CA VAL A 295 22.16 3.35 6.11
C VAL A 295 21.02 2.39 6.47
N THR A 296 19.90 2.49 5.75
CA THR A 296 18.77 1.58 5.92
C THR A 296 18.38 1.02 4.57
N PHE A 297 18.44 -0.30 4.44
CA PHE A 297 17.92 -1.03 3.29
C PHE A 297 16.47 -1.35 3.60
N LEU A 298 15.56 -0.73 2.83
CA LEU A 298 14.13 -0.88 3.04
C LEU A 298 13.64 -2.19 2.43
N ASP A 299 12.78 -2.90 3.15
CA ASP A 299 12.02 -4.00 2.57
C ASP A 299 10.92 -3.44 1.67
N VAL A 300 11.23 -3.34 0.38
CA VAL A 300 10.30 -2.91 -0.67
C VAL A 300 9.78 -4.08 -1.52
N GLY A 301 10.00 -5.32 -1.05
CA GLY A 301 9.77 -6.52 -1.81
C GLY A 301 10.88 -6.75 -2.85
N GLN A 302 10.50 -7.10 -4.10
CA GLN A 302 11.51 -7.25 -5.16
C GLN A 302 11.97 -5.87 -5.63
N GLY A 303 13.28 -5.61 -5.59
CA GLY A 303 13.90 -4.34 -5.95
C GLY A 303 14.74 -3.74 -4.84
N ASP A 304 15.36 -2.60 -5.11
CA ASP A 304 16.20 -1.88 -4.16
C ASP A 304 15.54 -0.59 -3.68
N ALA A 305 15.72 -0.27 -2.40
CA ALA A 305 15.50 1.05 -1.85
C ALA A 305 16.42 1.26 -0.64
N VAL A 306 17.37 2.18 -0.77
CA VAL A 306 18.36 2.43 0.28
C VAL A 306 18.27 3.87 0.75
N LEU A 307 18.11 4.03 2.05
CA LEU A 307 17.97 5.30 2.73
C LEU A 307 19.26 5.62 3.50
N LEU A 308 19.93 6.69 3.13
CA LEU A 308 21.04 7.26 3.92
C LEU A 308 20.50 8.47 4.69
N ARG A 309 20.80 8.54 5.97
CA ARG A 309 20.34 9.62 6.83
C ARG A 309 21.47 10.10 7.72
N ASP A 310 21.63 11.43 7.81
CA ASP A 310 22.57 12.03 8.74
C ASP A 310 21.89 12.54 10.03
N PRO A 311 22.67 12.86 11.08
CA PRO A 311 22.12 13.39 12.33
C PRO A 311 21.39 14.73 12.19
N ALA A 312 21.69 15.51 11.13
CA ALA A 312 20.98 16.75 10.84
C ALA A 312 19.61 16.51 10.15
N GLY A 313 19.26 15.25 9.87
CA GLY A 313 18.02 14.86 9.23
C GLY A 313 18.01 15.02 7.72
N ARG A 314 19.18 15.22 7.07
CA ARG A 314 19.29 15.17 5.61
C ARG A 314 19.21 13.73 5.13
N VAL A 315 18.63 13.56 3.94
CA VAL A 315 18.22 12.25 3.42
C VAL A 315 18.68 12.10 1.99
N VAL A 316 19.38 11.00 1.71
CA VAL A 316 19.58 10.46 0.36
C VAL A 316 18.76 9.18 0.24
N LEU A 317 17.96 9.09 -0.81
CA LEU A 317 17.24 7.87 -1.17
C LEU A 317 17.79 7.35 -2.50
N VAL A 318 18.29 6.13 -2.49
CA VAL A 318 18.80 5.42 -3.67
C VAL A 318 17.82 4.32 -4.02
N ASP A 319 17.24 4.43 -5.20
CA ASP A 319 16.16 3.58 -5.70
C ASP A 319 14.90 3.59 -4.80
N GLY A 320 13.83 2.97 -5.26
CA GLY A 320 12.53 3.05 -4.60
C GLY A 320 11.70 1.78 -4.67
N GLY A 321 12.26 0.68 -5.15
CA GLY A 321 11.51 -0.53 -5.39
C GLY A 321 10.50 -0.39 -6.53
N ARG A 322 9.65 -1.39 -6.65
CA ARG A 322 8.64 -1.45 -7.72
C ARG A 322 7.34 -0.74 -7.37
N ASP A 323 6.90 -0.87 -6.12
CA ASP A 323 5.56 -0.45 -5.69
C ASP A 323 5.60 0.88 -4.94
N PRO A 324 4.90 1.92 -5.45
CA PRO A 324 4.85 3.23 -4.81
C PRO A 324 4.32 3.20 -3.37
N LEU A 325 3.32 2.36 -3.08
CA LEU A 325 2.73 2.30 -1.74
C LEU A 325 3.71 1.70 -0.73
N THR A 326 4.46 0.69 -1.12
CA THR A 326 5.48 0.06 -0.28
C THR A 326 6.60 1.04 0.04
N LEU A 327 7.07 1.82 -0.95
CA LEU A 327 8.06 2.88 -0.71
C LEU A 327 7.52 3.97 0.23
N ILE A 328 6.30 4.48 -0.02
CA ILE A 328 5.66 5.49 0.84
C ILE A 328 5.60 4.99 2.28
N GLU A 329 5.24 3.72 2.49
CA GLU A 329 5.16 3.11 3.81
C GLU A 329 6.52 2.97 4.46
N GLY A 330 7.56 2.53 3.73
CA GLY A 330 8.95 2.48 4.17
C GLY A 330 9.44 3.85 4.64
N LEU A 331 9.26 4.88 3.81
CA LEU A 331 9.65 6.25 4.16
C LEU A 331 8.90 6.79 5.40
N ARG A 332 7.64 6.41 5.58
CA ARG A 332 6.87 6.77 6.77
C ARG A 332 7.32 6.04 8.03
N ARG A 333 7.66 4.74 7.95
CA ARG A 333 8.23 3.99 9.08
C ARG A 333 9.46 4.70 9.64
N HIS A 334 10.27 5.28 8.76
CA HIS A 334 11.48 6.02 9.10
C HIS A 334 11.25 7.54 9.27
N HIS A 335 9.99 8.02 9.21
CA HIS A 335 9.59 9.42 9.38
C HIS A 335 10.24 10.38 8.37
N ILE A 336 10.44 9.94 7.13
CA ILE A 336 11.01 10.72 6.06
C ILE A 336 9.91 11.55 5.39
N GLY A 337 9.97 12.87 5.54
CA GLY A 337 9.06 13.82 4.89
C GLY A 337 9.67 14.53 3.69
N ARG A 338 11.02 14.57 3.62
CA ARG A 338 11.80 15.23 2.56
C ARG A 338 12.93 14.31 2.14
N VAL A 339 13.30 14.36 0.86
CA VAL A 339 14.49 13.71 0.29
C VAL A 339 15.37 14.80 -0.32
N ASP A 340 16.58 14.95 0.20
CA ASP A 340 17.51 15.99 -0.28
C ASP A 340 18.16 15.59 -1.60
N LEU A 341 18.49 14.30 -1.75
CA LEU A 341 18.97 13.71 -2.99
C LEU A 341 18.24 12.39 -3.27
N LEU A 342 17.61 12.32 -4.42
CA LEU A 342 17.02 11.09 -4.98
C LEU A 342 17.97 10.54 -6.04
N VAL A 343 18.31 9.26 -6.01
CA VAL A 343 19.17 8.61 -6.99
C VAL A 343 18.41 7.46 -7.63
N ALA A 344 18.30 7.46 -8.95
CA ALA A 344 17.90 6.32 -9.74
C ALA A 344 19.17 5.62 -10.26
N THR A 345 19.41 4.38 -9.87
CA THR A 345 20.60 3.65 -10.35
C THR A 345 20.48 3.30 -11.82
N HIS A 346 19.31 2.81 -12.23
CA HIS A 346 18.96 2.51 -13.62
C HIS A 346 17.43 2.57 -13.81
N GLY A 347 16.93 2.25 -15.00
CA GLY A 347 15.54 2.52 -15.38
C GLY A 347 14.59 1.33 -15.29
N ASP A 348 14.88 0.31 -14.53
CA ASP A 348 13.96 -0.82 -14.39
C ASP A 348 12.93 -0.57 -13.28
N ALA A 349 11.75 -1.16 -13.44
CA ALA A 349 10.59 -0.86 -12.60
C ALA A 349 10.80 -1.18 -11.12
N ASP A 350 11.60 -2.18 -10.80
CA ASP A 350 11.93 -2.58 -9.42
C ASP A 350 12.98 -1.69 -8.75
N HIS A 351 13.45 -0.65 -9.44
CA HIS A 351 14.30 0.41 -8.89
C HIS A 351 13.61 1.77 -8.89
N VAL A 352 12.89 2.13 -9.96
CA VAL A 352 12.32 3.47 -10.07
C VAL A 352 10.80 3.53 -9.98
N GLY A 353 10.10 2.38 -10.02
CA GLY A 353 8.62 2.34 -9.98
C GLY A 353 8.03 2.96 -8.72
N GLY A 354 8.70 2.78 -7.57
CA GLY A 354 8.27 3.38 -6.31
C GLY A 354 8.28 4.90 -6.29
N PHE A 355 9.09 5.55 -7.13
CA PHE A 355 9.22 7.00 -7.17
C PHE A 355 7.95 7.72 -7.65
N ASP A 356 7.06 7.04 -8.38
CA ASP A 356 5.74 7.55 -8.73
C ASP A 356 4.91 7.96 -7.49
N GLY A 357 5.22 7.37 -6.33
CA GLY A 357 4.57 7.68 -5.06
C GLY A 357 5.11 8.91 -4.32
N ILE A 358 6.24 9.46 -4.74
CA ILE A 358 6.91 10.53 -4.00
C ILE A 358 7.24 11.76 -4.85
N VAL A 359 7.45 11.59 -6.16
CA VAL A 359 7.73 12.71 -7.06
C VAL A 359 6.44 13.53 -7.27
N GLY A 360 6.54 14.85 -7.02
CA GLY A 360 5.38 15.76 -7.06
C GLY A 360 4.61 15.87 -5.74
N ASP A 361 4.77 14.92 -4.82
CA ASP A 361 4.08 14.90 -3.52
C ASP A 361 5.01 15.26 -2.35
N ARG A 362 6.27 14.82 -2.41
CA ARG A 362 7.29 15.14 -1.40
C ARG A 362 8.26 16.20 -1.89
N SER A 363 8.85 16.94 -0.96
CA SER A 363 9.95 17.83 -1.28
C SER A 363 11.20 17.02 -1.63
N ILE A 364 11.58 17.06 -2.91
CA ILE A 364 12.80 16.45 -3.43
C ILE A 364 13.76 17.58 -3.80
N GLY A 365 14.96 17.55 -3.21
CA GLY A 365 15.96 18.59 -3.44
C GLY A 365 16.62 18.47 -4.81
N ARG A 366 16.95 17.25 -5.24
CA ARG A 366 17.65 16.94 -6.49
C ARG A 366 17.43 15.49 -6.89
N LEU A 367 17.45 15.20 -8.19
CA LEU A 367 17.41 13.87 -8.76
C LEU A 367 18.70 13.58 -9.55
N TRP A 368 19.36 12.49 -9.22
CA TRP A 368 20.45 11.91 -10.02
C TRP A 368 19.92 10.75 -10.86
N VAL A 369 20.29 10.76 -12.15
CA VAL A 369 19.93 9.70 -13.10
C VAL A 369 21.17 9.25 -13.86
N PRO A 370 21.22 7.99 -14.34
CA PRO A 370 22.34 7.50 -15.15
C PRO A 370 22.46 8.24 -16.48
N ASP A 371 23.69 8.39 -16.99
CA ASP A 371 23.94 8.85 -18.37
C ASP A 371 23.92 7.66 -19.33
N HIS A 372 22.77 7.00 -19.46
CA HIS A 372 22.58 5.84 -20.33
C HIS A 372 21.92 6.24 -21.66
N ALA A 373 22.24 5.51 -22.76
CA ALA A 373 21.70 5.80 -24.10
C ALA A 373 20.24 5.37 -24.23
N ASP A 374 19.87 4.25 -23.57
CA ASP A 374 18.50 3.74 -23.46
C ASP A 374 18.12 3.65 -21.98
N PRO A 375 17.56 4.72 -21.41
CA PRO A 375 17.24 4.73 -19.98
C PRO A 375 16.02 3.88 -19.60
N GLY A 376 15.23 3.45 -20.58
CA GLY A 376 13.98 2.72 -20.38
C GLY A 376 12.78 3.62 -20.06
N PRO A 377 11.55 3.12 -20.33
CA PRO A 377 10.32 3.92 -20.23
C PRO A 377 10.00 4.37 -18.82
N GLU A 378 10.41 3.63 -17.79
CA GLU A 378 10.15 3.97 -16.39
C GLU A 378 10.99 5.20 -15.99
N LEU A 379 12.28 5.22 -16.35
CA LEU A 379 13.14 6.36 -16.06
C LEU A 379 12.73 7.60 -16.86
N ASP A 380 12.27 7.45 -18.12
CA ASP A 380 11.74 8.56 -18.89
C ASP A 380 10.49 9.17 -18.23
N ARG A 381 9.58 8.34 -17.71
CA ARG A 381 8.41 8.83 -16.93
C ARG A 381 8.85 9.57 -15.68
N LEU A 382 9.81 9.02 -14.92
CA LEU A 382 10.36 9.68 -13.74
C LEU A 382 10.96 11.06 -14.07
N VAL A 383 11.76 11.16 -15.15
CA VAL A 383 12.36 12.42 -15.59
C VAL A 383 11.30 13.46 -15.98
N ILE A 384 10.24 13.03 -16.69
CA ILE A 384 9.11 13.88 -17.05
C ILE A 384 8.40 14.38 -15.78
N ALA A 385 8.06 13.48 -14.86
CA ALA A 385 7.38 13.83 -13.61
C ALA A 385 8.24 14.76 -12.73
N ALA A 386 9.52 14.47 -12.57
CA ALA A 386 10.44 15.30 -11.81
C ALA A 386 10.62 16.69 -12.43
N THR A 387 10.69 16.78 -13.76
CA THR A 387 10.74 18.07 -14.49
C THR A 387 9.47 18.87 -14.26
N ALA A 388 8.31 18.24 -14.35
CA ALA A 388 7.01 18.89 -14.08
C ALA A 388 6.90 19.37 -12.63
N ALA A 389 7.51 18.65 -11.69
CA ALA A 389 7.58 19.03 -10.27
C ALA A 389 8.67 20.09 -9.96
N GLY A 390 9.44 20.51 -10.96
CA GLY A 390 10.51 21.49 -10.79
C GLY A 390 11.74 20.95 -10.03
N VAL A 391 11.94 19.63 -9.99
CA VAL A 391 13.10 19.00 -9.34
C VAL A 391 14.32 19.13 -10.26
N PRO A 392 15.46 19.68 -9.78
CA PRO A 392 16.71 19.70 -10.52
C PRO A 392 17.20 18.28 -10.82
N ILE A 393 17.58 18.02 -12.09
CA ILE A 393 18.00 16.70 -12.55
C ILE A 393 19.43 16.77 -13.06
N ASP A 394 20.30 15.89 -12.55
CA ASP A 394 21.66 15.71 -13.03
C ASP A 394 21.82 14.31 -13.66
N ARG A 395 22.40 14.26 -14.86
CA ARG A 395 22.91 13.01 -15.44
C ARG A 395 24.31 12.78 -14.89
N VAL A 396 24.44 11.75 -14.05
CA VAL A 396 25.66 11.53 -13.28
C VAL A 396 26.59 10.53 -13.96
N LYS A 397 27.87 10.67 -13.65
CA LYS A 397 28.98 9.82 -14.10
C LYS A 397 30.05 9.76 -13.01
N PRO A 398 31.03 8.85 -13.08
CA PRO A 398 32.10 8.77 -12.09
C PRO A 398 32.75 10.12 -11.80
N GLY A 399 32.94 10.41 -10.52
CA GLY A 399 33.43 11.69 -10.00
C GLY A 399 32.36 12.66 -9.50
N PHE A 400 31.07 12.42 -9.77
CA PHE A 400 30.01 13.15 -9.07
C PHE A 400 30.00 12.75 -7.59
N SER A 401 29.78 13.74 -6.73
CA SER A 401 29.67 13.48 -5.29
C SER A 401 28.65 14.38 -4.62
N TYR A 402 28.06 13.88 -3.55
CA TYR A 402 27.13 14.62 -2.68
C TYR A 402 27.58 14.42 -1.23
N THR A 403 27.69 15.53 -0.48
CA THR A 403 28.13 15.49 0.92
C THR A 403 27.01 15.93 1.85
N MET A 404 26.74 15.14 2.85
CA MET A 404 25.81 15.46 3.94
C MET A 404 26.45 15.08 5.29
N GLY A 405 26.66 16.08 6.16
CA GLY A 405 27.37 15.85 7.43
C GLY A 405 28.74 15.20 7.20
N GLY A 406 29.02 14.12 7.90
CA GLY A 406 30.23 13.31 7.73
C GLY A 406 30.13 12.24 6.64
N VAL A 407 29.01 12.18 5.87
CA VAL A 407 28.80 11.18 4.83
C VAL A 407 29.06 11.78 3.45
N VAL A 408 29.85 11.08 2.64
CA VAL A 408 30.10 11.42 1.24
C VAL A 408 29.58 10.29 0.35
N VAL A 409 28.65 10.61 -0.53
CA VAL A 409 28.12 9.69 -1.56
C VAL A 409 28.79 10.01 -2.88
N GLU A 410 29.58 9.10 -3.40
CA GLU A 410 30.38 9.29 -4.61
C GLU A 410 29.96 8.30 -5.70
N VAL A 411 29.83 8.79 -6.94
CA VAL A 411 29.59 7.95 -8.11
C VAL A 411 30.93 7.36 -8.58
N VAL A 412 31.09 6.05 -8.53
CA VAL A 412 32.29 5.31 -8.95
C VAL A 412 32.11 4.49 -10.22
N GLY A 413 30.87 4.28 -10.64
CA GLY A 413 30.46 3.59 -11.86
C GLY A 413 29.16 4.19 -12.42
N PRO A 414 28.80 3.85 -13.66
CA PRO A 414 29.48 2.93 -14.60
C PRO A 414 30.72 3.58 -15.23
N ARG A 415 31.76 2.80 -15.54
CA ARG A 415 33.04 3.32 -16.08
C ARG A 415 32.95 3.71 -17.56
N ARG A 416 31.96 3.21 -18.26
CA ARG A 416 31.62 3.50 -19.67
C ARG A 416 30.14 3.31 -19.90
N ARG A 417 29.66 3.56 -21.11
CA ARG A 417 28.31 3.19 -21.51
C ARG A 417 28.24 1.70 -21.85
N TYR A 418 27.27 1.02 -21.28
CA TYR A 418 26.98 -0.40 -21.54
C TYR A 418 25.74 -0.53 -22.44
N ALA A 419 25.59 -1.66 -23.14
CA ALA A 419 24.41 -1.96 -23.92
C ALA A 419 23.24 -2.39 -23.01
N GLU A 420 23.56 -3.18 -21.97
CA GLU A 420 22.60 -3.62 -20.97
C GLU A 420 22.38 -2.51 -19.94
N ARG A 421 21.11 -2.24 -19.60
CA ARG A 421 20.74 -1.20 -18.63
C ARG A 421 21.27 -1.48 -17.24
N ASN A 422 21.23 -2.74 -16.82
CA ASN A 422 21.73 -3.16 -15.52
C ASN A 422 23.22 -2.85 -15.36
N ASP A 423 24.06 -3.20 -16.33
CA ASP A 423 25.49 -2.83 -16.33
C ASP A 423 25.73 -1.32 -16.36
N GLY A 424 24.73 -0.54 -16.81
CA GLY A 424 24.71 0.92 -16.81
C GLY A 424 24.27 1.54 -15.49
N SER A 425 24.03 0.76 -14.44
CA SER A 425 23.61 1.27 -13.13
C SER A 425 24.62 2.26 -12.55
N VAL A 426 24.12 3.31 -11.93
CA VAL A 426 24.92 4.22 -11.11
C VAL A 426 25.42 3.46 -9.88
N VAL A 427 26.74 3.28 -9.80
CA VAL A 427 27.38 2.64 -8.66
C VAL A 427 27.83 3.70 -7.68
N LEU A 428 27.38 3.58 -6.44
CA LEU A 428 27.69 4.54 -5.38
C LEU A 428 28.63 3.95 -4.35
N TRP A 429 29.66 4.73 -4.03
CA TRP A 429 30.56 4.52 -2.92
C TRP A 429 30.21 5.51 -1.80
N VAL A 430 29.73 5.02 -0.69
CA VAL A 430 29.36 5.83 0.47
C VAL A 430 30.49 5.76 1.48
N ARG A 431 31.02 6.92 1.86
CA ARG A 431 32.09 7.05 2.84
C ARG A 431 31.58 7.80 4.07
N ALA A 432 31.74 7.13 5.19
CA ALA A 432 31.62 7.66 6.55
C ALA A 432 32.74 6.99 7.37
N ASP A 433 32.58 6.81 8.68
CA ASP A 433 33.52 5.96 9.44
C ASP A 433 33.38 4.48 8.99
N THR A 434 32.18 4.07 8.63
CA THR A 434 31.86 2.80 7.96
C THR A 434 31.56 3.06 6.47
N THR A 435 32.11 2.21 5.60
CA THR A 435 31.96 2.35 4.14
C THR A 435 30.88 1.43 3.57
N VAL A 436 30.15 1.90 2.56
CA VAL A 436 29.08 1.14 1.91
C VAL A 436 29.24 1.18 0.40
N LEU A 437 29.12 0.04 -0.26
CA LEU A 437 29.01 -0.07 -1.72
C LEU A 437 27.56 -0.39 -2.12
N LEU A 438 26.99 0.48 -2.97
CA LEU A 438 25.66 0.32 -3.55
C LEU A 438 25.83 0.16 -5.07
N PRO A 439 25.92 -1.08 -5.59
CA PRO A 439 26.27 -1.30 -6.99
C PRO A 439 25.06 -1.26 -7.94
N GLY A 440 23.82 -1.23 -7.43
CA GLY A 440 22.64 -1.48 -8.24
C GLY A 440 22.69 -2.89 -8.86
N ASP A 441 22.24 -3.01 -10.09
CA ASP A 441 22.08 -4.30 -10.76
C ASP A 441 23.22 -4.67 -11.71
N ILE A 442 24.42 -4.09 -11.52
CA ILE A 442 25.55 -4.40 -12.38
C ILE A 442 25.87 -5.89 -12.39
N GLY A 443 26.04 -6.43 -13.61
CA GLY A 443 26.48 -7.80 -13.83
C GLY A 443 28.01 -7.93 -13.90
N SER A 444 28.47 -9.14 -14.20
CA SER A 444 29.90 -9.53 -14.18
C SER A 444 30.80 -8.67 -15.06
N VAL A 445 30.29 -8.07 -16.14
CA VAL A 445 31.08 -7.21 -17.04
C VAL A 445 31.42 -5.90 -16.37
N ALA A 446 30.41 -5.19 -15.84
CA ALA A 446 30.60 -3.91 -15.18
C ALA A 446 31.34 -4.07 -13.84
N GLN A 447 31.09 -5.15 -13.10
CA GLN A 447 31.76 -5.46 -11.84
C GLN A 447 33.28 -5.53 -11.98
N ARG A 448 33.79 -6.19 -13.03
CA ARG A 448 35.23 -6.32 -13.30
C ARG A 448 35.93 -5.01 -13.68
N GLU A 449 35.15 -4.02 -14.12
CA GLU A 449 35.67 -2.72 -14.51
C GLU A 449 35.65 -1.68 -13.37
N LEU A 450 35.02 -2.01 -12.23
CA LEU A 450 35.04 -1.16 -11.04
C LEU A 450 36.47 -1.05 -10.46
N PRO A 451 36.77 0.04 -9.75
CA PRO A 451 37.99 0.10 -8.94
C PRO A 451 37.98 -1.01 -7.88
N ASP A 452 39.16 -1.37 -7.40
CA ASP A 452 39.31 -2.28 -6.28
C ASP A 452 38.79 -1.59 -5.00
N LEU A 453 37.60 -2.00 -4.54
CA LEU A 453 36.87 -1.42 -3.41
C LEU A 453 36.59 -2.52 -2.39
N HIS A 454 36.85 -2.23 -1.13
CA HIS A 454 36.58 -3.11 0.00
C HIS A 454 35.62 -2.42 0.97
N PRO A 455 34.30 -2.49 0.75
CA PRO A 455 33.31 -1.90 1.65
C PRO A 455 33.18 -2.70 2.95
N ASP A 456 32.84 -2.03 4.04
CA ASP A 456 32.41 -2.70 5.26
C ASP A 456 31.02 -3.34 5.07
N ILE A 457 30.15 -2.66 4.30
CA ILE A 457 28.80 -3.10 3.98
C ILE A 457 28.63 -3.14 2.46
N LEU A 458 28.23 -4.30 1.93
CA LEU A 458 27.90 -4.48 0.52
C LEU A 458 26.39 -4.71 0.35
N LEU A 459 25.73 -3.90 -0.48
CA LEU A 459 24.49 -4.31 -1.09
C LEU A 459 24.82 -5.31 -2.21
N VAL A 460 24.28 -6.52 -2.11
CA VAL A 460 24.58 -7.56 -3.10
C VAL A 460 23.94 -7.20 -4.44
N PRO A 461 24.73 -7.14 -5.53
CA PRO A 461 24.23 -6.68 -6.83
C PRO A 461 23.05 -7.51 -7.33
N HIS A 462 22.12 -6.84 -7.99
CA HIS A 462 21.04 -7.45 -8.74
C HIS A 462 20.28 -8.50 -7.90
N HIS A 463 19.99 -8.15 -6.64
CA HIS A 463 19.24 -8.96 -5.68
C HIS A 463 19.81 -10.37 -5.44
N GLY A 464 21.11 -10.55 -5.71
CA GLY A 464 21.76 -11.86 -5.66
C GLY A 464 21.55 -12.70 -6.92
N SER A 465 21.45 -12.07 -8.09
CA SER A 465 21.36 -12.75 -9.39
C SER A 465 22.62 -13.55 -9.73
N SER A 466 22.46 -14.66 -10.44
CA SER A 466 23.56 -15.47 -11.01
C SER A 466 24.37 -14.73 -12.09
N THR A 467 23.98 -13.53 -12.50
CA THR A 467 24.74 -12.69 -13.43
C THR A 467 25.97 -12.05 -12.80
N SER A 468 26.11 -12.10 -11.47
CA SER A 468 27.28 -11.58 -10.75
C SER A 468 28.52 -12.44 -10.95
N ASP A 469 29.69 -11.79 -10.97
CA ASP A 469 30.99 -12.47 -10.95
C ASP A 469 31.30 -12.95 -9.52
N LEU A 470 31.38 -14.25 -9.35
CA LEU A 470 31.62 -14.86 -8.02
C LEU A 470 32.99 -14.48 -7.44
N GLY A 471 33.99 -14.33 -8.30
CA GLY A 471 35.34 -13.91 -7.88
C GLY A 471 35.36 -12.46 -7.39
N TRP A 472 34.69 -11.57 -8.12
CA TRP A 472 34.53 -10.19 -7.71
C TRP A 472 33.73 -10.11 -6.39
N LEU A 473 32.64 -10.85 -6.28
CA LEU A 473 31.81 -10.87 -5.07
C LEU A 473 32.62 -11.32 -3.84
N ALA A 474 33.39 -12.42 -3.98
CA ALA A 474 34.24 -12.93 -2.91
C ALA A 474 35.34 -11.94 -2.50
N ALA A 475 35.90 -11.17 -3.44
CA ALA A 475 36.92 -10.18 -3.17
C ALA A 475 36.38 -8.87 -2.58
N THR A 476 35.12 -8.54 -2.89
CA THR A 476 34.51 -7.25 -2.52
C THR A 476 33.70 -7.31 -1.23
N VAL A 477 33.10 -8.47 -0.90
CA VAL A 477 32.24 -8.59 0.28
C VAL A 477 33.02 -8.29 1.55
N GLY A 478 32.47 -7.39 2.38
CA GLY A 478 33.03 -6.98 3.67
C GLY A 478 32.39 -7.70 4.86
N ALA A 479 32.30 -7.02 5.99
CA ALA A 479 31.77 -7.58 7.22
C ALA A 479 30.25 -7.88 7.14
N VAL A 480 29.49 -7.07 6.37
CA VAL A 480 28.05 -7.21 6.22
C VAL A 480 27.69 -7.26 4.73
N ALA A 481 26.86 -8.22 4.36
CA ALA A 481 26.24 -8.32 3.05
C ALA A 481 24.71 -8.21 3.18
N VAL A 482 24.10 -7.26 2.47
CA VAL A 482 22.64 -7.13 2.46
C VAL A 482 22.11 -7.55 1.10
N ILE A 483 21.13 -8.45 1.09
CA ILE A 483 20.40 -8.85 -0.11
C ILE A 483 19.02 -8.23 -0.03
N SER A 484 18.77 -7.24 -0.89
CA SER A 484 17.46 -6.62 -1.05
C SER A 484 16.65 -7.46 -2.03
N VAL A 485 15.69 -8.24 -1.53
CA VAL A 485 14.93 -9.18 -2.35
C VAL A 485 13.58 -9.48 -1.71
N GLY A 486 12.54 -9.63 -2.53
CA GLY A 486 11.22 -10.10 -2.12
C GLY A 486 10.90 -11.51 -2.61
N THR A 487 9.64 -11.91 -2.43
CA THR A 487 9.13 -13.12 -3.07
C THR A 487 9.17 -12.96 -4.57
N ASN A 488 9.92 -13.83 -5.26
CA ASN A 488 10.14 -13.72 -6.69
C ASN A 488 10.10 -15.09 -7.38
N THR A 489 9.96 -15.05 -8.71
CA THR A 489 10.01 -16.23 -9.60
C THR A 489 11.32 -16.32 -10.38
N TYR A 490 12.25 -15.40 -10.15
CA TYR A 490 13.54 -15.32 -10.85
C TYR A 490 14.60 -16.25 -10.23
N GLY A 491 14.32 -16.78 -9.03
CA GLY A 491 15.27 -17.63 -8.30
C GLY A 491 16.34 -16.84 -7.54
N HIS A 492 16.07 -15.58 -7.22
CA HIS A 492 16.97 -14.74 -6.42
C HIS A 492 16.70 -14.90 -4.92
N PRO A 493 17.73 -14.86 -4.06
CA PRO A 493 19.15 -14.93 -4.41
C PRO A 493 19.54 -16.32 -4.93
N ALA A 494 20.42 -16.36 -5.94
CA ALA A 494 20.90 -17.60 -6.54
C ALA A 494 21.74 -18.43 -5.55
N PRO A 495 21.66 -19.77 -5.59
CA PRO A 495 22.37 -20.63 -4.62
C PRO A 495 23.88 -20.41 -4.59
N GLU A 496 24.51 -20.16 -5.75
CA GLU A 496 25.94 -19.87 -5.86
C GLU A 496 26.35 -18.56 -5.19
N ILE A 497 25.49 -17.53 -5.25
CA ILE A 497 25.71 -16.27 -4.54
C ILE A 497 25.64 -16.49 -3.04
N GLN A 498 24.64 -17.23 -2.57
CA GLN A 498 24.50 -17.56 -1.15
C GLN A 498 25.70 -18.37 -0.64
N ALA A 499 26.23 -19.30 -1.45
CA ALA A 499 27.42 -20.09 -1.11
C ALA A 499 28.64 -19.20 -0.92
N VAL A 500 28.94 -18.30 -1.86
CA VAL A 500 30.05 -17.35 -1.76
C VAL A 500 29.94 -16.47 -0.53
N LEU A 501 28.76 -15.93 -0.24
CA LEU A 501 28.53 -15.09 0.93
C LEU A 501 28.69 -15.88 2.24
N ALA A 502 28.23 -17.13 2.29
CA ALA A 502 28.40 -17.99 3.45
C ALA A 502 29.89 -18.33 3.70
N GLU A 503 30.67 -18.58 2.62
CA GLU A 503 32.11 -18.88 2.70
C GLU A 503 32.93 -17.64 3.11
N SER A 504 32.50 -16.44 2.80
CA SER A 504 33.19 -15.19 3.17
C SER A 504 33.19 -14.90 4.67
N GLY A 505 32.25 -15.48 5.42
CA GLY A 505 32.04 -15.18 6.84
C GLY A 505 31.34 -13.86 7.13
N ALA A 506 30.80 -13.19 6.12
CA ALA A 506 30.01 -11.98 6.27
C ALA A 506 28.69 -12.22 7.02
N ASP A 507 28.21 -11.23 7.78
CA ASP A 507 26.86 -11.20 8.31
C ASP A 507 25.85 -10.91 7.17
N VAL A 508 25.21 -11.97 6.68
CA VAL A 508 24.28 -11.89 5.54
C VAL A 508 22.87 -11.60 6.03
N ARG A 509 22.30 -10.49 5.58
CA ARG A 509 20.93 -10.07 5.91
C ARG A 509 20.09 -9.99 4.65
N VAL A 510 18.94 -10.67 4.67
CA VAL A 510 18.00 -10.71 3.54
C VAL A 510 16.73 -9.96 3.92
N THR A 511 16.39 -8.90 3.19
CA THR A 511 15.27 -8.00 3.57
C THR A 511 13.94 -8.72 3.70
N LYS A 512 13.62 -9.68 2.83
CA LYS A 512 12.37 -10.47 2.92
C LYS A 512 12.23 -11.29 4.20
N ASP A 513 13.36 -11.60 4.87
CA ASP A 513 13.35 -12.47 6.05
C ASP A 513 13.37 -11.67 7.35
N VAL A 514 14.01 -10.48 7.33
CA VAL A 514 14.23 -9.67 8.53
C VAL A 514 13.53 -8.29 8.48
N GLY A 515 12.93 -7.92 7.36
CA GLY A 515 12.37 -6.59 7.13
C GLY A 515 13.45 -5.55 6.84
N ASP A 516 13.20 -4.28 7.18
CA ASP A 516 14.16 -3.19 7.00
C ASP A 516 15.46 -3.46 7.78
N VAL A 517 16.61 -3.30 7.11
CA VAL A 517 17.94 -3.48 7.72
C VAL A 517 18.58 -2.10 7.93
N SER A 518 18.68 -1.65 9.16
CA SER A 518 19.33 -0.38 9.52
C SER A 518 20.68 -0.63 10.19
N ILE A 519 21.71 0.10 9.74
CA ILE A 519 23.09 -0.02 10.23
C ILE A 519 23.64 1.39 10.45
N GLY A 520 24.25 1.64 11.61
CA GLY A 520 24.99 2.86 11.91
C GLY A 520 26.26 2.95 11.07
N LEU A 521 26.60 4.16 10.64
CA LEU A 521 27.81 4.47 9.88
C LEU A 521 28.87 5.23 10.71
N GLY A 522 28.61 5.41 12.02
CA GLY A 522 29.58 5.96 12.97
C GLY A 522 30.64 4.94 13.39
N GLU A 523 31.64 5.39 14.17
CA GLU A 523 32.61 4.44 14.74
C GLU A 523 31.89 3.35 15.53
N SER A 524 32.18 2.10 15.19
CA SER A 524 31.76 0.96 16.00
C SER A 524 32.34 1.14 17.39
N ARG A 525 31.54 1.62 18.35
CA ARG A 525 31.95 1.57 19.76
C ARG A 525 32.21 0.10 20.11
N PRO A 526 33.38 -0.20 20.67
CA PRO A 526 33.76 -1.58 21.03
C PRO A 526 32.80 -2.19 22.05
#